data_c3d793d67a2bf248e3c4f1f5f6913eac
#
_entry.id   c3d793d67a2bf248e3c4f1f5f6913eac
#
_cell.length_a   1.000
_cell.length_b   1.000
_cell.length_c   1.000
_cell.angle_alpha   90.00
_cell.angle_beta   90.00
_cell.angle_gamma   90.00
#
_symmetry.space_group_name_H-M   'P 1'
#
loop_
_entity.id
_entity.type
_entity.pdbx_description
1 polymer ?
#
loop_
_entity_poly.entity_id
_entity_poly.type
_entity_poly.pdbx_seq_one_letter_code
_entity_poly.pdbx_strand_id
1 'polypeptide(L)'
;MVRHCYKWGKNRLIFIIVLLIAGDLIAAESGAAVESSKKPFLSVQKRLIADGFDPSKIKRLYSRPQVSFEADGVILLFTYREARVDYGQFTNDWSIRKARQYMQDYDADLTRIEKAYGVDKKVITAILLVETGLGASVGSRSALNTLSTMAALNDPMVRGQLWDLIPNSKKISRKKFERRAASRSRWAYEELKALLKYSAREGVDPVSIPGSFAGAVGVAQFMPTNILAYGKDGDDDGMVDMLNHADSMASIANFLKSHGWRPGQSRKKAAKIIHHYNHSNYYVDTILKISSRLKS
;
A
#
# COMPACT_ATOMS: atom_id res chain seq x y z
N MET A 1 16.68 2.36 -26.85
CA MET A 1 15.42 3.13 -26.93
C MET A 1 14.30 2.17 -27.30
N VAL A 2 13.73 1.47 -26.30
CA VAL A 2 12.62 0.53 -26.51
C VAL A 2 11.52 0.92 -25.52
N ARG A 3 10.49 1.60 -26.03
CA ARG A 3 9.27 1.93 -25.30
C ARG A 3 8.42 0.66 -25.18
N HIS A 4 8.46 -0.01 -24.05
CA HIS A 4 7.46 -1.02 -23.71
C HIS A 4 6.23 -0.30 -23.14
N CYS A 5 5.27 -0.01 -24.01
CA CYS A 5 3.91 0.33 -23.59
C CYS A 5 3.24 -0.93 -23.01
N TYR A 6 3.21 -1.04 -21.69
CA TYR A 6 2.33 -1.99 -21.01
C TYR A 6 0.88 -1.56 -21.25
N LYS A 7 0.16 -2.27 -22.11
CA LYS A 7 -1.29 -2.18 -22.24
C LYS A 7 -1.92 -2.76 -20.97
N TRP A 8 -2.33 -1.89 -20.07
CA TRP A 8 -3.14 -2.25 -18.92
C TRP A 8 -4.53 -2.68 -19.37
N GLY A 9 -4.82 -3.97 -19.23
CA GLY A 9 -6.17 -4.50 -19.40
C GLY A 9 -7.12 -3.84 -18.38
N LYS A 10 -8.40 -3.67 -18.79
CA LYS A 10 -9.50 -3.04 -18.02
C LYS A 10 -9.90 -3.84 -16.77
N ASN A 11 -9.00 -4.10 -15.86
CA ASN A 11 -9.34 -4.60 -14.52
C ASN A 11 -9.35 -3.40 -13.56
N ARG A 12 -10.56 -2.97 -13.19
CA ARG A 12 -10.79 -2.01 -12.11
C ARG A 12 -10.32 -2.65 -10.78
N LEU A 13 -9.04 -2.58 -10.49
CA LEU A 13 -8.52 -2.82 -9.15
C LEU A 13 -8.82 -1.57 -8.33
N ILE A 14 -9.72 -1.73 -7.39
CA ILE A 14 -10.02 -0.73 -6.37
C ILE A 14 -8.78 -0.67 -5.48
N PHE A 15 -8.00 0.40 -5.58
CA PHE A 15 -6.99 0.75 -4.58
C PHE A 15 -7.73 1.00 -3.28
N ILE A 16 -7.41 0.25 -2.26
CA ILE A 16 -8.02 0.34 -0.95
C ILE A 16 -7.21 1.36 -0.18
N ILE A 17 -7.86 2.45 0.21
CA ILE A 17 -7.32 3.38 1.19
C ILE A 17 -7.06 2.61 2.47
N VAL A 18 -5.82 2.62 2.92
CA VAL A 18 -5.45 2.15 4.24
C VAL A 18 -5.63 3.29 5.21
N LEU A 19 -6.86 3.54 5.55
CA LEU A 19 -7.16 4.39 6.68
C LEU A 19 -6.95 3.59 7.96
N LEU A 20 -5.92 3.95 8.67
CA LEU A 20 -5.72 3.53 10.05
C LEU A 20 -6.83 4.16 10.90
N ILE A 21 -7.86 3.38 11.17
CA ILE A 21 -8.71 3.63 12.32
C ILE A 21 -7.84 3.27 13.53
N ALA A 22 -7.40 4.29 14.27
CA ALA A 22 -6.93 4.09 15.63
C ALA A 22 -8.12 3.57 16.43
N GLY A 23 -8.21 2.28 16.52
CA GLY A 23 -9.13 1.52 17.35
C GLY A 23 -8.30 0.49 18.05
N ASP A 24 -7.64 0.89 19.13
CA ASP A 24 -7.23 -0.03 20.18
C ASP A 24 -8.46 -0.77 20.68
N LEU A 25 -8.24 -2.03 21.00
CA LEU A 25 -9.05 -3.04 21.64
C LEU A 25 -9.74 -4.02 20.66
N ILE A 26 -9.12 -5.15 20.51
CA ILE A 26 -9.41 -6.38 21.24
C ILE A 26 -8.29 -7.36 20.89
N ALA A 27 -7.32 -7.47 21.78
CA ALA A 27 -6.53 -8.68 21.90
C ALA A 27 -7.46 -9.75 22.47
N ALA A 28 -8.19 -10.42 21.60
CA ALA A 28 -8.76 -11.72 21.93
C ALA A 28 -7.64 -12.74 21.66
N GLU A 29 -7.05 -13.20 22.74
CA GLU A 29 -6.33 -14.45 22.75
C GLU A 29 -7.23 -15.56 22.17
N SER A 30 -7.11 -15.82 20.89
CA SER A 30 -7.48 -17.11 20.33
C SER A 30 -6.19 -17.85 20.05
N GLY A 31 -5.57 -18.30 21.14
CA GLY A 31 -4.63 -19.40 21.14
C GLY A 31 -5.34 -20.70 20.74
N ALA A 32 -5.75 -20.79 19.50
CA ALA A 32 -5.96 -22.06 18.81
C ALA A 32 -4.81 -22.17 17.83
N ALA A 33 -3.74 -22.80 18.27
CA ALA A 33 -2.74 -23.36 17.39
C ALA A 33 -3.49 -24.18 16.33
N VAL A 34 -3.59 -23.65 15.11
CA VAL A 34 -3.96 -24.41 13.93
C VAL A 34 -2.75 -25.27 13.61
N GLU A 35 -2.62 -26.33 14.36
CA GLU A 35 -1.81 -27.48 14.00
C GLU A 35 -2.34 -28.02 12.68
N SER A 36 -1.46 -28.18 11.71
CA SER A 36 -1.73 -28.90 10.47
C SER A 36 -2.47 -28.16 9.37
N SER A 37 -1.81 -27.27 8.70
CA SER A 37 -1.90 -27.30 7.24
C SER A 37 -0.51 -27.18 6.64
N LYS A 38 -0.17 -28.19 5.88
CA LYS A 38 0.99 -28.34 5.03
C LYS A 38 1.33 -27.01 4.36
N LYS A 39 2.26 -26.24 4.95
CA LYS A 39 2.97 -25.10 4.37
C LYS A 39 2.11 -24.22 3.43
N PRO A 40 1.35 -23.25 3.95
CA PRO A 40 0.37 -22.47 3.16
C PRO A 40 1.02 -21.75 1.97
N PHE A 41 2.32 -21.54 1.99
CA PHE A 41 3.06 -20.84 0.94
C PHE A 41 3.81 -21.74 -0.05
N LEU A 42 3.57 -23.05 -0.04
CA LEU A 42 4.32 -23.97 -0.94
C LEU A 42 4.05 -23.65 -2.42
N SER A 43 2.80 -23.35 -2.78
CA SER A 43 2.44 -22.95 -4.15
C SER A 43 3.07 -21.61 -4.55
N VAL A 44 3.15 -20.65 -3.62
CA VAL A 44 3.79 -19.34 -3.83
C VAL A 44 5.29 -19.52 -4.06
N GLN A 45 5.97 -20.30 -3.21
CA GLN A 45 7.39 -20.59 -3.36
C GLN A 45 7.72 -21.22 -4.71
N LYS A 46 6.93 -22.25 -5.12
CA LYS A 46 7.11 -22.89 -6.43
C LYS A 46 6.99 -21.89 -7.59
N ARG A 47 6.02 -20.99 -7.52
CA ARG A 47 5.81 -19.96 -8.55
C ARG A 47 6.95 -18.96 -8.58
N LEU A 48 7.42 -18.47 -7.40
CA LEU A 48 8.56 -17.56 -7.32
C LEU A 48 9.83 -18.17 -7.93
N ILE A 49 10.10 -19.43 -7.62
CA ILE A 49 11.24 -20.16 -8.18
C ILE A 49 11.10 -20.32 -9.70
N ALA A 50 9.89 -20.65 -10.19
CA ALA A 50 9.62 -20.75 -11.63
C ALA A 50 9.76 -19.40 -12.36
N ASP A 51 9.47 -18.28 -11.67
CA ASP A 51 9.66 -16.91 -12.17
C ASP A 51 11.11 -16.39 -12.03
N GLY A 52 12.06 -17.27 -11.65
CA GLY A 52 13.51 -16.98 -11.64
C GLY A 52 14.07 -16.45 -10.31
N PHE A 53 13.31 -16.49 -9.20
CA PHE A 53 13.88 -16.20 -7.90
C PHE A 53 14.76 -17.36 -7.41
N ASP A 54 15.87 -17.03 -6.74
CA ASP A 54 16.81 -18.02 -6.21
C ASP A 54 16.12 -19.02 -5.27
N PRO A 55 16.18 -20.36 -5.57
CA PRO A 55 15.50 -21.36 -4.80
C PRO A 55 15.94 -21.43 -3.32
N SER A 56 17.23 -21.20 -3.06
CA SER A 56 17.79 -21.28 -1.72
C SER A 56 17.35 -20.08 -0.88
N LYS A 57 17.36 -18.87 -1.48
CA LYS A 57 16.87 -17.65 -0.82
C LYS A 57 15.38 -17.76 -0.51
N ILE A 58 14.55 -18.22 -1.46
CA ILE A 58 13.11 -18.38 -1.25
C ILE A 58 12.82 -19.42 -0.15
N LYS A 59 13.44 -20.60 -0.20
CA LYS A 59 13.25 -21.62 0.84
C LYS A 59 13.66 -21.11 2.23
N ARG A 60 14.80 -20.40 2.33
CA ARG A 60 15.28 -19.81 3.58
C ARG A 60 14.34 -18.73 4.09
N LEU A 61 13.84 -17.85 3.22
CA LEU A 61 12.87 -16.81 3.59
C LEU A 61 11.61 -17.41 4.19
N TYR A 62 11.00 -18.37 3.50
CA TYR A 62 9.74 -18.99 3.92
C TYR A 62 9.89 -20.05 5.04
N SER A 63 11.11 -20.38 5.47
CA SER A 63 11.37 -21.19 6.65
C SER A 63 11.49 -20.36 7.94
N ARG A 64 11.53 -19.04 7.84
CA ARG A 64 11.67 -18.16 9.01
C ARG A 64 10.39 -18.15 9.86
N PRO A 65 10.50 -18.16 11.20
CA PRO A 65 9.34 -18.20 12.10
C PRO A 65 8.44 -16.95 11.98
N GLN A 66 8.98 -15.83 11.53
CA GLN A 66 8.21 -14.59 11.30
C GLN A 66 7.32 -14.65 10.05
N VAL A 67 7.56 -15.62 9.14
CA VAL A 67 6.76 -15.75 7.91
C VAL A 67 5.56 -16.64 8.21
N SER A 68 4.41 -16.03 8.36
CA SER A 68 3.17 -16.67 8.79
C SER A 68 1.98 -16.26 7.92
N PHE A 69 0.92 -17.06 8.02
CA PHE A 69 -0.34 -16.80 7.32
C PHE A 69 -1.10 -15.65 7.99
N GLU A 70 -1.30 -14.55 7.26
CA GLU A 70 -1.92 -13.31 7.75
C GLU A 70 -3.43 -13.30 7.40
N ALA A 71 -4.22 -14.08 8.15
CA ALA A 71 -5.64 -14.24 7.86
C ALA A 71 -6.43 -12.95 8.14
N ASP A 72 -6.21 -12.32 9.29
CA ASP A 72 -7.03 -11.20 9.77
C ASP A 72 -6.96 -9.99 8.84
N GLY A 73 -5.75 -9.59 8.43
CA GLY A 73 -5.58 -8.51 7.47
C GLY A 73 -6.20 -8.83 6.12
N VAL A 74 -6.00 -10.06 5.64
CA VAL A 74 -6.55 -10.47 4.34
C VAL A 74 -8.08 -10.57 4.38
N ILE A 75 -8.69 -11.01 5.49
CA ILE A 75 -10.14 -10.99 5.68
C ILE A 75 -10.70 -9.57 5.57
N LEU A 76 -10.01 -8.55 6.11
CA LEU A 76 -10.43 -7.16 5.98
C LEU A 76 -10.59 -6.75 4.52
N LEU A 77 -9.74 -7.20 3.60
CA LEU A 77 -9.86 -6.93 2.17
C LEU A 77 -11.16 -7.42 1.53
N PHE A 78 -11.77 -8.47 2.09
CA PHE A 78 -13.04 -9.00 1.59
C PHE A 78 -14.26 -8.36 2.26
N THR A 79 -14.09 -7.79 3.45
CA THR A 79 -15.16 -7.28 4.30
C THR A 79 -15.20 -5.76 4.41
N TYR A 80 -14.10 -5.08 4.08
CA TYR A 80 -13.97 -3.62 4.14
C TYR A 80 -14.87 -2.92 3.12
N ARG A 81 -15.47 -1.78 3.53
CA ARG A 81 -16.27 -0.90 2.69
C ARG A 81 -15.79 0.54 2.86
N GLU A 82 -15.27 1.13 1.80
CA GLU A 82 -14.80 2.53 1.79
C GLU A 82 -15.88 3.53 2.18
N ALA A 83 -17.13 3.28 1.81
CA ALA A 83 -18.27 4.14 2.16
C ALA A 83 -18.47 4.36 3.69
N ARG A 84 -17.73 3.65 4.54
CA ARG A 84 -17.74 3.82 6.00
C ARG A 84 -16.59 4.71 6.51
N VAL A 85 -15.73 5.19 5.62
CA VAL A 85 -14.62 6.05 6.00
C VAL A 85 -15.13 7.46 6.26
N ASP A 86 -14.87 7.98 7.45
CA ASP A 86 -15.08 9.40 7.75
C ASP A 86 -13.92 10.24 7.22
N TYR A 87 -14.07 10.74 6.00
CA TYR A 87 -13.12 11.66 5.41
C TYR A 87 -13.11 13.05 6.06
N GLY A 88 -14.14 13.39 6.86
CA GLY A 88 -14.23 14.64 7.62
C GLY A 88 -13.09 14.79 8.62
N GLN A 89 -12.61 13.67 9.19
CA GLN A 89 -11.49 13.64 10.12
C GLN A 89 -10.20 14.26 9.57
N PHE A 90 -9.95 14.20 8.25
CA PHE A 90 -8.76 14.78 7.63
C PHE A 90 -8.90 16.25 7.28
N THR A 91 -10.14 16.75 7.28
CA THR A 91 -10.42 18.13 6.87
C THR A 91 -10.84 19.03 8.04
N ASN A 92 -10.81 18.56 9.29
CA ASN A 92 -11.06 19.38 10.47
C ASN A 92 -9.86 20.30 10.79
N ASP A 93 -10.06 21.28 11.68
CA ASP A 93 -9.03 22.28 11.99
C ASP A 93 -7.78 21.66 12.65
N TRP A 94 -7.96 20.61 13.44
CA TRP A 94 -6.84 19.93 14.09
C TRP A 94 -5.93 19.25 13.06
N SER A 95 -6.50 18.52 12.11
CA SER A 95 -5.75 17.86 11.04
C SER A 95 -5.04 18.88 10.14
N ILE A 96 -5.69 20.01 9.85
CA ILE A 96 -5.07 21.09 9.06
C ILE A 96 -3.93 21.75 9.85
N ARG A 97 -4.08 21.98 11.16
CA ARG A 97 -2.95 22.50 11.98
C ARG A 97 -1.76 21.54 11.97
N LYS A 98 -2.00 20.22 12.13
CA LYS A 98 -0.93 19.21 12.01
C LYS A 98 -0.24 19.25 10.65
N ALA A 99 -1.01 19.35 9.57
CA ALA A 99 -0.44 19.43 8.24
C ALA A 99 0.39 20.70 8.01
N ARG A 100 -0.01 21.85 8.58
CA ARG A 100 0.78 23.08 8.55
C ARG A 100 2.07 22.94 9.34
N GLN A 101 2.02 22.36 10.54
CA GLN A 101 3.22 22.09 11.34
C GLN A 101 4.18 21.18 10.57
N TYR A 102 3.68 20.08 9.99
CA TYR A 102 4.47 19.19 9.16
C TYR A 102 5.15 19.91 7.99
N MET A 103 4.43 20.84 7.32
CA MET A 103 5.01 21.64 6.24
C MET A 103 6.11 22.58 6.73
N GLN A 104 6.06 23.04 7.99
CA GLN A 104 7.12 23.84 8.60
C GLN A 104 8.33 22.99 8.96
N ASP A 105 8.08 21.82 9.59
CA ASP A 105 9.12 20.89 10.03
C ASP A 105 9.94 20.35 8.85
N TYR A 106 9.30 20.15 7.69
CA TYR A 106 9.90 19.61 6.46
C TYR A 106 9.97 20.64 5.31
N ASP A 107 10.01 21.94 5.62
CA ASP A 107 9.94 22.99 4.58
C ASP A 107 11.08 22.90 3.57
N ALA A 108 12.30 22.61 4.01
CA ALA A 108 13.47 22.48 3.14
C ALA A 108 13.27 21.35 2.11
N ASP A 109 12.86 20.16 2.54
CA ASP A 109 12.64 19.02 1.66
C ASP A 109 11.46 19.23 0.74
N LEU A 110 10.32 19.69 1.28
CA LEU A 110 9.12 19.98 0.50
C LEU A 110 9.39 21.04 -0.57
N THR A 111 10.15 22.09 -0.25
CA THR A 111 10.50 23.15 -1.20
C THR A 111 11.46 22.66 -2.28
N ARG A 112 12.46 21.87 -1.91
CA ARG A 112 13.40 21.22 -2.85
C ARG A 112 12.66 20.28 -3.80
N ILE A 113 11.77 19.44 -3.28
CA ILE A 113 10.98 18.47 -4.05
C ILE A 113 9.98 19.19 -4.96
N GLU A 114 9.26 20.21 -4.46
CA GLU A 114 8.36 21.02 -5.28
C GLU A 114 9.09 21.64 -6.47
N LYS A 115 10.28 22.21 -6.24
CA LYS A 115 11.12 22.78 -7.31
C LYS A 115 11.56 21.71 -8.32
N ALA A 116 11.97 20.53 -7.87
CA ALA A 116 12.48 19.45 -8.72
C ALA A 116 11.38 18.78 -9.58
N TYR A 117 10.20 18.60 -9.01
CA TYR A 117 9.12 17.84 -9.65
C TYR A 117 7.98 18.72 -10.18
N GLY A 118 7.86 19.96 -9.75
CA GLY A 118 6.78 20.87 -10.12
C GLY A 118 5.43 20.45 -9.50
N VAL A 119 5.45 19.74 -8.40
CA VAL A 119 4.26 19.30 -7.65
C VAL A 119 4.11 20.14 -6.40
N ASP A 120 2.95 20.80 -6.23
CA ASP A 120 2.67 21.68 -5.08
C ASP A 120 2.84 20.89 -3.76
N LYS A 121 3.71 21.39 -2.87
CA LYS A 121 3.99 20.80 -1.56
C LYS A 121 2.74 20.57 -0.70
N LYS A 122 1.70 21.38 -0.90
CA LYS A 122 0.42 21.23 -0.21
C LYS A 122 -0.33 19.97 -0.65
N VAL A 123 -0.19 19.57 -1.91
CA VAL A 123 -0.79 18.31 -2.41
C VAL A 123 -0.03 17.11 -1.88
N ILE A 124 1.31 17.16 -1.85
CA ILE A 124 2.15 16.10 -1.25
C ILE A 124 1.77 15.91 0.22
N THR A 125 1.72 17.01 0.98
CA THR A 125 1.33 16.99 2.41
C THR A 125 -0.09 16.47 2.61
N ALA A 126 -1.04 16.85 1.75
CA ALA A 126 -2.42 16.36 1.82
C ALA A 126 -2.50 14.85 1.61
N ILE A 127 -1.72 14.29 0.69
CA ILE A 127 -1.63 12.84 0.47
C ILE A 127 -1.06 12.16 1.71
N LEU A 128 0.07 12.62 2.24
CA LEU A 128 0.68 12.05 3.45
C LEU A 128 -0.24 12.12 4.67
N LEU A 129 -1.03 13.20 4.81
CA LEU A 129 -2.01 13.32 5.89
C LEU A 129 -3.10 12.24 5.78
N VAL A 130 -3.61 12.00 4.58
CA VAL A 130 -4.68 11.02 4.37
C VAL A 130 -4.16 9.58 4.45
N GLU A 131 -2.97 9.31 3.94
CA GLU A 131 -2.42 7.94 3.90
C GLU A 131 -2.02 7.43 5.28
N THR A 132 -1.29 8.23 6.06
CA THR A 132 -0.66 7.76 7.30
C THR A 132 -0.75 8.73 8.46
N GLY A 133 -1.56 9.80 8.35
CA GLY A 133 -1.55 10.86 9.35
C GLY A 133 -0.19 11.55 9.46
N LEU A 134 0.50 11.74 8.31
CA LEU A 134 1.85 12.30 8.22
C LEU A 134 2.93 11.38 8.81
N GLY A 135 2.83 10.09 8.56
CA GLY A 135 3.77 9.08 9.05
C GLY A 135 3.46 8.53 10.44
N ALA A 136 2.43 9.05 11.12
CA ALA A 136 2.07 8.59 12.47
C ALA A 136 1.66 7.10 12.50
N SER A 137 1.24 6.53 11.36
CA SER A 137 0.81 5.14 11.29
C SER A 137 1.01 4.57 9.89
N VAL A 138 2.11 3.88 9.70
CA VAL A 138 2.53 3.29 8.41
C VAL A 138 2.07 1.84 8.22
N GLY A 139 1.28 1.32 9.16
CA GLY A 139 0.88 -0.08 9.22
C GLY A 139 1.72 -0.89 10.22
N SER A 140 1.09 -1.90 10.81
CA SER A 140 1.71 -2.77 11.83
C SER A 140 1.85 -4.22 11.37
N ARG A 141 1.41 -4.55 10.14
CA ARG A 141 1.46 -5.90 9.60
C ARG A 141 2.70 -6.10 8.74
N SER A 142 3.18 -7.34 8.62
CA SER A 142 4.22 -7.65 7.65
C SER A 142 3.66 -7.57 6.23
N ALA A 143 4.24 -6.70 5.39
CA ALA A 143 3.89 -6.61 3.97
C ALA A 143 4.13 -7.95 3.26
N LEU A 144 5.22 -8.65 3.62
CA LEU A 144 5.54 -9.99 3.10
C LEU A 144 4.43 -10.99 3.42
N ASN A 145 4.01 -11.08 4.68
CA ASN A 145 2.99 -12.04 5.12
C ASN A 145 1.64 -11.76 4.47
N THR A 146 1.24 -10.49 4.43
CA THR A 146 0.00 -10.05 3.79
C THR A 146 -0.04 -10.43 2.30
N LEU A 147 1.01 -10.05 1.56
CA LEU A 147 1.07 -10.32 0.12
C LEU A 147 1.23 -11.82 -0.18
N SER A 148 2.02 -12.55 0.63
CA SER A 148 2.17 -14.01 0.49
C SER A 148 0.86 -14.74 0.74
N THR A 149 0.11 -14.34 1.78
CA THR A 149 -1.20 -14.93 2.10
C THR A 149 -2.21 -14.68 0.98
N MET A 150 -2.28 -13.46 0.46
CA MET A 150 -3.14 -13.18 -0.68
C MET A 150 -2.72 -13.93 -1.95
N ALA A 151 -1.42 -14.00 -2.24
CA ALA A 151 -0.90 -14.74 -3.39
C ALA A 151 -1.20 -16.23 -3.30
N ALA A 152 -1.19 -16.80 -2.07
CA ALA A 152 -1.50 -18.20 -1.81
C ALA A 152 -2.98 -18.56 -2.06
N LEU A 153 -3.87 -17.58 -2.14
CA LEU A 153 -5.29 -17.81 -2.48
C LEU A 153 -5.50 -18.34 -3.91
N ASN A 154 -4.45 -18.48 -4.69
CA ASN A 154 -4.50 -19.25 -5.95
C ASN A 154 -4.76 -20.75 -5.68
N ASP A 155 -4.32 -21.26 -4.53
CA ASP A 155 -4.55 -22.63 -4.10
C ASP A 155 -5.99 -22.78 -3.54
N PRO A 156 -6.81 -23.72 -4.06
CA PRO A 156 -8.17 -23.94 -3.58
C PRO A 156 -8.24 -24.31 -2.09
N MET A 157 -7.27 -25.04 -1.57
CA MET A 157 -7.25 -25.42 -0.14
C MET A 157 -7.02 -24.18 0.74
N VAL A 158 -6.05 -23.33 0.39
CA VAL A 158 -5.77 -22.09 1.12
C VAL A 158 -6.98 -21.12 1.04
N ARG A 159 -7.66 -21.07 -0.10
CA ARG A 159 -8.91 -20.29 -0.22
C ARG A 159 -10.01 -20.83 0.68
N GLY A 160 -10.15 -22.15 0.75
CA GLY A 160 -11.09 -22.81 1.66
C GLY A 160 -10.82 -22.43 3.11
N GLN A 161 -9.58 -22.56 3.55
CA GLN A 161 -9.17 -22.16 4.90
C GLN A 161 -9.50 -20.70 5.22
N LEU A 162 -9.16 -19.77 4.32
CA LEU A 162 -9.49 -18.35 4.54
C LEU A 162 -11.01 -18.13 4.59
N TRP A 163 -11.77 -18.82 3.75
CA TRP A 163 -13.23 -18.72 3.75
C TRP A 163 -13.84 -19.14 5.07
N ASP A 164 -13.33 -20.22 5.66
CA ASP A 164 -13.84 -20.77 6.92
C ASP A 164 -13.54 -19.83 8.10
N LEU A 165 -12.46 -19.07 8.03
CA LEU A 165 -12.08 -18.06 9.02
C LEU A 165 -12.93 -16.75 8.91
N ILE A 166 -13.62 -16.50 7.80
CA ILE A 166 -14.48 -15.30 7.68
C ILE A 166 -15.71 -15.47 8.57
N PRO A 167 -15.97 -14.55 9.52
CA PRO A 167 -17.17 -14.59 10.36
C PRO A 167 -18.46 -14.64 9.51
N ASN A 168 -19.43 -15.45 9.90
CA ASN A 168 -20.68 -15.63 9.12
C ASN A 168 -21.41 -14.31 8.87
N SER A 169 -21.42 -13.40 9.83
CA SER A 169 -22.02 -12.05 9.70
C SER A 169 -21.36 -11.17 8.64
N LYS A 170 -20.13 -11.51 8.22
CA LYS A 170 -19.36 -10.76 7.23
C LYS A 170 -19.19 -11.51 5.91
N LYS A 171 -19.67 -12.78 5.82
CA LYS A 171 -19.56 -13.58 4.60
C LYS A 171 -20.36 -12.96 3.47
N ILE A 172 -19.73 -12.90 2.30
CA ILE A 172 -20.38 -12.66 1.00
C ILE A 172 -20.75 -14.02 0.39
N SER A 173 -21.45 -14.06 -0.76
CA SER A 173 -21.68 -15.36 -1.40
C SER A 173 -20.37 -16.05 -1.79
N ARG A 174 -20.32 -17.38 -1.69
CA ARG A 174 -19.13 -18.19 -2.03
C ARG A 174 -18.63 -17.88 -3.45
N LYS A 175 -19.53 -17.81 -4.44
CA LYS A 175 -19.19 -17.45 -5.83
C LYS A 175 -18.49 -16.08 -5.94
N LYS A 176 -18.95 -15.08 -5.17
CA LYS A 176 -18.36 -13.74 -5.14
C LYS A 176 -17.00 -13.74 -4.47
N PHE A 177 -16.84 -14.52 -3.39
CA PHE A 177 -15.57 -14.71 -2.71
C PHE A 177 -14.54 -15.36 -3.65
N GLU A 178 -14.86 -16.49 -4.28
CA GLU A 178 -13.96 -17.21 -5.19
C GLU A 178 -13.45 -16.30 -6.33
N ARG A 179 -14.35 -15.56 -6.96
CA ARG A 179 -13.97 -14.62 -8.02
C ARG A 179 -13.03 -13.52 -7.52
N ARG A 180 -13.32 -12.96 -6.34
CA ARG A 180 -12.47 -11.92 -5.73
C ARG A 180 -11.12 -12.48 -5.30
N ALA A 181 -11.10 -13.66 -4.69
CA ALA A 181 -9.88 -14.32 -4.25
C ALA A 181 -8.95 -14.60 -5.43
N ALA A 182 -9.47 -15.14 -6.53
CA ALA A 182 -8.69 -15.40 -7.74
C ALA A 182 -8.08 -14.12 -8.35
N SER A 183 -8.85 -13.01 -8.38
CA SER A 183 -8.35 -11.74 -8.87
C SER A 183 -7.27 -11.15 -7.95
N ARG A 184 -7.53 -11.14 -6.64
CA ARG A 184 -6.59 -10.61 -5.63
C ARG A 184 -5.31 -11.43 -5.55
N SER A 185 -5.41 -12.76 -5.68
CA SER A 185 -4.23 -13.63 -5.68
C SER A 185 -3.26 -13.31 -6.82
N ARG A 186 -3.78 -13.09 -8.04
CA ARG A 186 -2.93 -12.71 -9.17
C ARG A 186 -2.24 -11.36 -8.95
N TRP A 187 -3.02 -10.38 -8.51
CA TRP A 187 -2.50 -9.05 -8.22
C TRP A 187 -1.45 -9.09 -7.07
N ALA A 188 -1.77 -9.72 -5.96
CA ALA A 188 -0.88 -9.79 -4.81
C ALA A 188 0.42 -10.53 -5.13
N TYR A 189 0.39 -11.49 -6.06
CA TYR A 189 1.58 -12.18 -6.50
C TYR A 189 2.54 -11.24 -7.26
N GLU A 190 2.03 -10.35 -8.10
CA GLU A 190 2.86 -9.32 -8.75
C GLU A 190 3.44 -8.33 -7.73
N GLU A 191 2.63 -7.91 -6.75
CA GLU A 191 3.10 -7.05 -5.66
C GLU A 191 4.15 -7.75 -4.77
N LEU A 192 3.99 -9.04 -4.49
CA LEU A 192 4.96 -9.84 -3.75
C LEU A 192 6.30 -9.92 -4.49
N LYS A 193 6.28 -10.17 -5.80
CA LYS A 193 7.51 -10.15 -6.61
C LYS A 193 8.19 -8.79 -6.58
N ALA A 194 7.40 -7.73 -6.64
CA ALA A 194 7.92 -6.37 -6.54
C ALA A 194 8.51 -6.08 -5.16
N LEU A 195 7.87 -6.53 -4.07
CA LEU A 195 8.39 -6.40 -2.70
C LEU A 195 9.76 -7.07 -2.56
N LEU A 196 9.89 -8.31 -3.05
CA LEU A 196 11.15 -9.06 -2.99
C LEU A 196 12.26 -8.40 -3.84
N LYS A 197 11.91 -7.82 -4.99
CA LYS A 197 12.85 -7.06 -5.82
C LYS A 197 13.27 -5.75 -5.16
N TYR A 198 12.33 -5.01 -4.58
CA TYR A 198 12.61 -3.79 -3.82
C TYR A 198 13.53 -4.08 -2.65
N SER A 199 13.18 -5.07 -1.81
CA SER A 199 13.97 -5.52 -0.68
C SER A 199 15.41 -5.90 -1.09
N ALA A 200 15.57 -6.62 -2.20
CA ALA A 200 16.90 -7.01 -2.70
C ALA A 200 17.69 -5.80 -3.25
N ARG A 201 17.03 -4.84 -3.88
CA ARG A 201 17.66 -3.64 -4.43
C ARG A 201 18.18 -2.72 -3.33
N GLU A 202 17.37 -2.50 -2.29
CA GLU A 202 17.72 -1.60 -1.19
C GLU A 202 18.45 -2.30 -0.03
N GLY A 203 18.72 -3.60 -0.12
CA GLY A 203 19.40 -4.35 0.94
C GLY A 203 18.56 -4.53 2.22
N VAL A 204 17.24 -4.30 2.17
CA VAL A 204 16.33 -4.39 3.31
C VAL A 204 15.81 -5.81 3.47
N ASP A 205 15.71 -6.32 4.70
CA ASP A 205 15.09 -7.62 4.96
C ASP A 205 13.57 -7.58 4.68
N PRO A 206 13.02 -8.40 3.75
CA PRO A 206 11.60 -8.35 3.41
C PRO A 206 10.67 -8.67 4.59
N VAL A 207 11.17 -9.37 5.61
CA VAL A 207 10.38 -9.69 6.82
C VAL A 207 10.18 -8.46 7.70
N SER A 208 11.13 -7.53 7.70
CA SER A 208 11.08 -6.32 8.52
C SER A 208 10.21 -5.19 7.94
N ILE A 209 9.75 -5.32 6.69
CA ILE A 209 8.99 -4.26 6.03
C ILE A 209 7.56 -4.21 6.58
N PRO A 210 7.20 -3.16 7.34
CA PRO A 210 5.84 -2.99 7.81
C PRO A 210 4.92 -2.57 6.66
N GLY A 211 3.68 -2.98 6.72
CA GLY A 211 2.69 -2.63 5.72
C GLY A 211 1.27 -2.64 6.24
N SER A 212 0.38 -2.21 5.38
CA SER A 212 -1.04 -2.26 5.64
C SER A 212 -1.64 -3.65 5.44
N PHE A 213 -2.93 -3.79 5.77
CA PHE A 213 -3.69 -5.02 5.50
C PHE A 213 -3.82 -5.34 3.99
N ALA A 214 -3.43 -4.41 3.11
CA ALA A 214 -3.35 -4.62 1.66
C ALA A 214 -1.91 -4.84 1.17
N GLY A 215 -0.90 -4.68 2.03
CA GLY A 215 0.51 -4.78 1.68
C GLY A 215 1.12 -3.48 1.12
N ALA A 216 0.46 -2.32 1.31
CA ALA A 216 1.04 -1.01 1.01
C ALA A 216 2.11 -0.66 2.05
N VAL A 217 3.16 0.03 1.64
CA VAL A 217 4.40 0.25 2.41
C VAL A 217 4.67 1.73 2.61
N GLY A 218 5.12 2.06 3.82
CA GLY A 218 5.72 3.34 4.16
C GLY A 218 4.76 4.50 4.35
N VAL A 219 5.33 5.71 4.49
CA VAL A 219 4.57 6.93 4.79
C VAL A 219 3.63 7.30 3.64
N ALA A 220 4.03 7.01 2.40
CA ALA A 220 3.25 7.24 1.18
C ALA A 220 2.26 6.10 0.85
N GLN A 221 2.26 5.01 1.58
CA GLN A 221 1.43 3.82 1.34
C GLN A 221 1.49 3.33 -0.12
N PHE A 222 2.69 3.27 -0.67
CA PHE A 222 2.88 2.73 -2.01
C PHE A 222 2.76 1.21 -2.03
N MET A 223 2.08 0.69 -3.05
CA MET A 223 2.21 -0.72 -3.38
C MET A 223 3.62 -1.00 -3.91
N PRO A 224 4.20 -2.19 -3.65
CA PRO A 224 5.56 -2.51 -4.07
C PRO A 224 5.87 -2.29 -5.54
N THR A 225 4.93 -2.53 -6.44
CA THR A 225 5.08 -2.21 -7.87
C THR A 225 5.24 -0.70 -8.11
N ASN A 226 4.55 0.14 -7.33
CA ASN A 226 4.70 1.59 -7.40
C ASN A 226 6.04 2.05 -6.82
N ILE A 227 6.57 1.38 -5.78
CA ILE A 227 7.90 1.67 -5.25
C ILE A 227 8.95 1.43 -6.34
N LEU A 228 8.88 0.30 -7.04
CA LEU A 228 9.81 0.02 -8.14
C LEU A 228 9.70 1.00 -9.31
N ALA A 229 8.49 1.48 -9.61
CA ALA A 229 8.24 2.34 -10.75
C ALA A 229 8.50 3.83 -10.46
N TYR A 230 8.19 4.28 -9.24
CA TYR A 230 8.15 5.71 -8.91
C TYR A 230 8.96 6.08 -7.66
N GLY A 231 9.46 5.11 -6.89
CA GLY A 231 10.30 5.36 -5.73
C GLY A 231 11.49 6.24 -6.07
N LYS A 232 11.79 7.19 -5.19
CA LYS A 232 12.89 8.14 -5.31
C LYS A 232 13.60 8.27 -3.98
N ASP A 233 14.91 8.23 -4.05
CA ASP A 233 15.81 8.71 -3.02
C ASP A 233 15.59 10.24 -2.92
N GLY A 234 15.07 10.67 -1.82
CA GLY A 234 14.65 12.04 -1.59
C GLY A 234 15.63 12.84 -0.74
N ASP A 235 16.50 12.20 0.00
CA ASP A 235 17.55 12.81 0.83
C ASP A 235 18.96 12.56 0.32
N ASP A 236 19.08 11.89 -0.86
CA ASP A 236 20.33 11.60 -1.55
C ASP A 236 21.27 10.68 -0.73
N ASP A 237 20.72 9.76 0.10
CA ASP A 237 21.52 8.78 0.87
C ASP A 237 21.90 7.52 0.07
N GLY A 238 21.41 7.40 -1.16
CA GLY A 238 21.65 6.30 -2.09
C GLY A 238 20.65 5.15 -2.01
N MET A 239 19.63 5.26 -1.16
CA MET A 239 18.60 4.25 -0.97
C MET A 239 17.19 4.83 -1.21
N VAL A 240 16.21 3.98 -1.38
CA VAL A 240 14.79 4.37 -1.38
C VAL A 240 14.13 3.72 -0.18
N ASP A 241 14.03 4.45 0.93
CA ASP A 241 13.33 4.00 2.13
C ASP A 241 11.93 4.63 2.22
N MET A 242 10.89 3.82 2.01
CA MET A 242 9.51 4.31 2.09
C MET A 242 9.07 4.68 3.51
N LEU A 243 9.86 4.39 4.56
CA LEU A 243 9.65 4.90 5.92
C LEU A 243 10.29 6.27 6.12
N ASN A 244 11.23 6.66 5.26
CA ASN A 244 11.81 7.98 5.22
C ASN A 244 10.83 9.00 4.63
N HIS A 245 10.70 10.15 5.26
CA HIS A 245 9.76 11.19 4.84
C HIS A 245 10.18 11.86 3.52
N ALA A 246 11.48 12.14 3.33
CA ALA A 246 11.97 12.80 2.11
C ALA A 246 11.78 11.88 0.89
N ASP A 247 12.07 10.59 1.02
CA ASP A 247 11.84 9.59 -0.03
C ASP A 247 10.37 9.44 -0.38
N SER A 248 9.52 9.38 0.65
CA SER A 248 8.07 9.31 0.47
C SER A 248 7.52 10.53 -0.23
N MET A 249 7.98 11.75 0.14
CA MET A 249 7.61 13.01 -0.53
C MET A 249 8.07 13.03 -1.99
N ALA A 250 9.34 12.68 -2.24
CA ALA A 250 9.91 12.64 -3.58
C ALA A 250 9.22 11.60 -4.47
N SER A 251 8.89 10.44 -3.89
CA SER A 251 8.16 9.36 -4.57
C SER A 251 6.74 9.77 -4.96
N ILE A 252 5.99 10.44 -4.05
CA ILE A 252 4.67 11.01 -4.36
C ILE A 252 4.78 12.02 -5.49
N ALA A 253 5.74 12.94 -5.40
CA ALA A 253 5.95 13.97 -6.41
C ALA A 253 6.29 13.35 -7.77
N ASN A 254 7.19 12.35 -7.80
CA ASN A 254 7.53 11.63 -9.01
C ASN A 254 6.33 10.86 -9.61
N PHE A 255 5.52 10.22 -8.77
CA PHE A 255 4.29 9.56 -9.20
C PHE A 255 3.34 10.55 -9.88
N LEU A 256 3.02 11.67 -9.24
CA LEU A 256 2.11 12.67 -9.78
C LEU A 256 2.65 13.30 -11.08
N LYS A 257 3.95 13.63 -11.11
CA LYS A 257 4.62 14.15 -12.32
C LYS A 257 4.56 13.15 -13.48
N SER A 258 4.80 11.86 -13.20
CA SER A 258 4.74 10.80 -14.20
C SER A 258 3.33 10.60 -14.77
N HIS A 259 2.29 10.93 -13.99
CA HIS A 259 0.90 10.93 -14.43
C HIS A 259 0.44 12.25 -15.03
N GLY A 260 1.38 13.17 -15.31
CA GLY A 260 1.11 14.39 -16.08
C GLY A 260 0.85 15.63 -15.23
N TRP A 261 1.22 15.61 -13.94
CA TRP A 261 1.16 16.84 -13.12
C TRP A 261 2.00 17.97 -13.72
N ARG A 262 1.43 19.18 -13.72
CA ARG A 262 2.12 20.40 -14.14
C ARG A 262 1.78 21.54 -13.17
N PRO A 263 2.73 22.45 -12.89
CA PRO A 263 2.46 23.66 -12.10
C PRO A 263 1.30 24.46 -12.69
N GLY A 264 0.47 25.04 -11.84
CA GLY A 264 -0.62 25.93 -12.26
C GLY A 264 -1.77 25.24 -12.99
N GLN A 265 -1.82 23.93 -13.02
CA GLN A 265 -2.90 23.20 -13.70
C GLN A 265 -4.26 23.41 -13.03
N SER A 266 -5.35 23.26 -13.83
CA SER A 266 -6.71 23.39 -13.32
C SER A 266 -7.05 22.31 -12.29
N ARG A 267 -7.97 22.62 -11.36
CA ARG A 267 -8.50 21.67 -10.38
C ARG A 267 -9.00 20.37 -11.03
N LYS A 268 -9.63 20.44 -12.21
CA LYS A 268 -10.13 19.29 -12.95
C LYS A 268 -8.98 18.36 -13.41
N LYS A 269 -7.85 18.93 -13.87
CA LYS A 269 -6.67 18.16 -14.24
C LYS A 269 -6.01 17.55 -13.01
N ALA A 270 -5.85 18.32 -11.94
CA ALA A 270 -5.32 17.82 -10.66
C ALA A 270 -6.15 16.62 -10.13
N ALA A 271 -7.48 16.74 -10.15
CA ALA A 271 -8.38 15.66 -9.74
C ALA A 271 -8.14 14.35 -10.54
N LYS A 272 -7.99 14.44 -11.86
CA LYS A 272 -7.70 13.26 -12.69
C LYS A 272 -6.38 12.60 -12.33
N ILE A 273 -5.37 13.38 -12.03
CA ILE A 273 -4.03 12.85 -11.70
C ILE A 273 -4.04 12.22 -10.30
N ILE A 274 -4.64 12.89 -9.31
CA ILE A 274 -4.81 12.33 -7.96
C ILE A 274 -5.63 11.03 -8.02
N HIS A 275 -6.60 10.91 -8.93
CA HIS A 275 -7.38 9.69 -9.11
C HIS A 275 -6.52 8.48 -9.58
N HIS A 276 -5.34 8.69 -10.17
CA HIS A 276 -4.39 7.59 -10.43
C HIS A 276 -3.74 7.09 -9.14
N TYR A 277 -3.57 7.96 -8.14
CA TYR A 277 -3.04 7.58 -6.84
C TYR A 277 -4.04 6.70 -6.08
N ASN A 278 -5.29 7.13 -6.06
CA ASN A 278 -6.39 6.38 -5.47
C ASN A 278 -7.68 6.58 -6.28
N HIS A 279 -8.30 5.48 -6.71
CA HIS A 279 -9.48 5.46 -7.60
C HIS A 279 -10.80 5.77 -6.86
N SER A 280 -10.75 6.69 -5.89
CA SER A 280 -11.90 7.16 -5.11
C SER A 280 -12.14 8.65 -5.30
N ASN A 281 -13.36 9.01 -5.66
CA ASN A 281 -13.75 10.42 -5.74
C ASN A 281 -13.73 11.09 -4.36
N TYR A 282 -14.10 10.37 -3.29
CA TYR A 282 -14.03 10.88 -1.91
C TYR A 282 -12.58 11.22 -1.53
N TYR A 283 -11.64 10.35 -1.87
CA TYR A 283 -10.21 10.61 -1.67
C TYR A 283 -9.76 11.87 -2.42
N VAL A 284 -10.04 11.93 -3.72
CA VAL A 284 -9.64 13.05 -4.58
C VAL A 284 -10.18 14.39 -4.04
N ASP A 285 -11.46 14.44 -3.69
CA ASP A 285 -12.09 15.65 -3.15
C ASP A 285 -11.48 16.04 -1.81
N THR A 286 -11.15 15.06 -0.96
CA THR A 286 -10.48 15.29 0.34
C THR A 286 -9.09 15.88 0.15
N ILE A 287 -8.25 15.29 -0.72
CA ILE A 287 -6.92 15.83 -1.03
C ILE A 287 -7.00 17.29 -1.53
N LEU A 288 -7.90 17.55 -2.46
CA LEU A 288 -8.08 18.91 -3.02
C LEU A 288 -8.61 19.91 -1.98
N LYS A 289 -9.46 19.47 -1.05
CA LYS A 289 -9.97 20.28 0.05
C LYS A 289 -8.87 20.60 1.06
N ILE A 290 -8.08 19.62 1.47
CA ILE A 290 -6.93 19.82 2.37
C ILE A 290 -5.94 20.77 1.73
N SER A 291 -5.49 20.49 0.50
CA SER A 291 -4.53 21.33 -0.23
C SER A 291 -5.00 22.79 -0.34
N SER A 292 -6.31 23.03 -0.55
CA SER A 292 -6.84 24.39 -0.59
C SER A 292 -6.80 25.11 0.76
N ARG A 293 -6.98 24.39 1.88
CA ARG A 293 -6.91 24.91 3.25
C ARG A 293 -5.49 25.18 3.74
N LEU A 294 -4.49 24.57 3.08
CA LEU A 294 -3.07 24.83 3.35
C LEU A 294 -2.51 26.06 2.63
N LYS A 295 -3.32 26.74 1.81
CA LYS A 295 -2.91 27.93 1.04
C LYS A 295 -2.86 29.23 1.84
N SER A 296 -3.42 29.24 3.01
CA SER A 296 -3.51 30.45 3.87
C SER A 296 -2.40 30.48 4.90
#